data_a42aa38b05d7816a89c8352684c9a354
#
_entry.id   a42aa38b05d7816a89c8352684c9a354
#
_cell.length_a   1.000
_cell.length_b   1.000
_cell.length_c   1.000
_cell.angle_alpha   90.00
_cell.angle_beta   90.00
_cell.angle_gamma   90.00
#
_symmetry.space_group_name_H-M   'P 1'
#
loop_
_entity.id
_entity.type
_entity.pdbx_description
1 polymer ?
#
loop_
_entity_poly.entity_id
_entity_poly.type
_entity_poly.pdbx_seq_one_letter_code
_entity_poly.pdbx_strand_id
1 'polypeptide(L)'
;QRGDVIQLSLTFPIVGEVGRMEFTPQEVLIVDRINSRYVRTSYDKVDFLHSANLDFSALEALFWNEVFYPGADVRNKVAEYTVSSAGAHTLLSLTSAPVLDYSFLTITESALLDRTTISSKNIADKSALTCIYGNFVKFDSGKFPSSITITFAGGKQNCGLDMALSSLSTSSDWNSRTTLSPKYKEMDAESILKN
;
A
#
# COMPACT_ATOMS: atom_id res chain seq x y z
N GLN A 1 -2.38 -7.18 -10.54
CA GLN A 1 -1.89 -8.54 -10.82
C GLN A 1 -0.71 -8.82 -9.90
N ARG A 2 -0.79 -9.90 -9.15
CA ARG A 2 0.19 -10.23 -8.12
C ARG A 2 1.60 -10.41 -8.71
N GLY A 3 2.60 -9.81 -8.05
CA GLY A 3 4.00 -9.83 -8.48
C GLY A 3 4.32 -8.99 -9.72
N ASP A 4 3.33 -8.28 -10.27
CA ASP A 4 3.45 -7.60 -11.54
C ASP A 4 3.03 -6.12 -11.46
N VAL A 5 1.80 -5.87 -11.02
CA VAL A 5 1.27 -4.49 -10.99
C VAL A 5 0.12 -4.32 -10.00
N ILE A 6 0.08 -3.14 -9.38
CA ILE A 6 -1.07 -2.61 -8.65
C ILE A 6 -1.54 -1.36 -9.39
N GLN A 7 -2.82 -1.31 -9.75
CA GLN A 7 -3.41 -0.12 -10.35
C GLN A 7 -4.56 0.40 -9.47
N LEU A 8 -4.54 1.69 -9.20
CA LEU A 8 -5.61 2.42 -8.54
C LEU A 8 -6.14 3.45 -9.53
N SER A 9 -7.38 3.29 -9.97
CA SER A 9 -8.04 4.20 -10.92
C SER A 9 -9.10 5.03 -10.20
N LEU A 10 -8.98 6.34 -10.29
CA LEU A 10 -9.98 7.28 -9.80
C LEU A 10 -10.97 7.58 -10.93
N THR A 11 -12.22 7.18 -10.74
CA THR A 11 -13.27 7.27 -11.77
C THR A 11 -14.46 8.05 -11.24
N PHE A 12 -14.97 8.98 -12.04
CA PHE A 12 -16.21 9.68 -11.79
C PHE A 12 -17.32 9.23 -12.76
N PRO A 13 -18.57 9.10 -12.30
CA PRO A 13 -19.66 8.50 -13.09
C PRO A 13 -19.90 9.11 -14.47
N ILE A 14 -19.69 10.42 -14.62
CA ILE A 14 -19.98 11.15 -15.87
C ILE A 14 -18.72 11.37 -16.71
N VAL A 15 -17.57 11.56 -16.04
CA VAL A 15 -16.31 11.96 -16.69
C VAL A 15 -15.46 10.76 -17.07
N GLY A 16 -15.68 9.63 -16.42
CA GLY A 16 -14.83 8.44 -16.54
C GLY A 16 -13.59 8.52 -15.65
N GLU A 17 -12.50 7.90 -16.06
CA GLU A 17 -11.25 7.88 -15.31
C GLU A 17 -10.56 9.25 -15.40
N VAL A 18 -10.36 9.88 -14.23
CA VAL A 18 -9.72 11.20 -14.10
C VAL A 18 -8.29 11.13 -13.62
N GLY A 19 -7.89 10.01 -13.00
CA GLY A 19 -6.54 9.78 -12.53
C GLY A 19 -6.25 8.29 -12.35
N ARG A 20 -4.97 7.96 -12.37
CA ARG A 20 -4.50 6.59 -12.14
C ARG A 20 -3.16 6.60 -11.42
N MET A 21 -2.99 5.68 -10.50
CA MET A 21 -1.69 5.31 -9.96
C MET A 21 -1.40 3.86 -10.36
N GLU A 22 -0.23 3.62 -10.87
CA GLU A 22 0.25 2.29 -11.25
C GLU A 22 1.60 2.06 -10.56
N PHE A 23 1.67 0.97 -9.81
CA PHE A 23 2.87 0.54 -9.11
C PHE A 23 3.36 -0.76 -9.74
N THR A 24 4.61 -0.79 -10.12
CA THR A 24 5.30 -1.98 -10.63
C THR A 24 6.54 -2.24 -9.78
N PRO A 25 7.21 -3.40 -9.90
CA PRO A 25 8.47 -3.62 -9.20
C PRO A 25 9.57 -2.58 -9.49
N GLN A 26 9.46 -1.85 -10.61
CA GLN A 26 10.49 -0.92 -11.07
C GLN A 26 10.17 0.53 -10.78
N GLU A 27 8.88 0.92 -10.86
CA GLU A 27 8.51 2.33 -10.84
C GLU A 27 7.08 2.58 -10.36
N VAL A 28 6.83 3.81 -10.03
CA VAL A 28 5.50 4.39 -9.77
C VAL A 28 5.14 5.31 -10.93
N LEU A 29 3.97 5.08 -11.53
CA LEU A 29 3.39 5.95 -12.56
C LEU A 29 2.13 6.60 -11.98
N ILE A 30 2.08 7.94 -12.02
CA ILE A 30 0.91 8.73 -11.62
C ILE A 30 0.41 9.47 -12.83
N VAL A 31 -0.87 9.32 -13.15
CA VAL A 31 -1.49 9.93 -14.33
C VAL A 31 -2.61 10.86 -13.91
N ASP A 32 -2.50 12.12 -14.28
CA ASP A 32 -3.55 13.14 -14.23
C ASP A 32 -4.20 13.24 -15.63
N ARG A 33 -5.37 12.61 -15.77
CA ARG A 33 -6.05 12.57 -17.06
C ARG A 33 -6.76 13.88 -17.40
N ILE A 34 -7.14 14.66 -16.39
CA ILE A 34 -7.80 15.95 -16.58
C ILE A 34 -6.85 16.92 -17.28
N ASN A 35 -5.61 17.00 -16.79
CA ASN A 35 -4.62 17.92 -17.32
C ASN A 35 -3.68 17.29 -18.35
N SER A 36 -3.90 16.01 -18.70
CA SER A 36 -3.05 15.25 -19.61
C SER A 36 -1.57 15.29 -19.21
N ARG A 37 -1.29 15.00 -17.95
CA ARG A 37 0.05 14.98 -17.35
C ARG A 37 0.31 13.65 -16.70
N TYR A 38 1.59 13.31 -16.55
CA TYR A 38 2.00 12.13 -15.79
C TYR A 38 3.35 12.33 -15.12
N VAL A 39 3.61 11.51 -14.12
CA VAL A 39 4.90 11.37 -13.44
C VAL A 39 5.31 9.91 -13.50
N ARG A 40 6.56 9.66 -13.91
CA ARG A 40 7.27 8.39 -13.68
C ARG A 40 8.33 8.62 -12.64
N THR A 41 8.36 7.79 -11.62
CA THR A 41 9.31 7.99 -10.53
C THR A 41 9.60 6.68 -9.81
N SER A 42 10.70 6.66 -9.06
CA SER A 42 11.01 5.57 -8.14
C SER A 42 10.27 5.72 -6.81
N TYR A 43 10.19 4.64 -6.04
CA TYR A 43 9.50 4.61 -4.74
C TYR A 43 10.08 5.61 -3.73
N ASP A 44 11.39 5.83 -3.76
CA ASP A 44 12.10 6.77 -2.87
C ASP A 44 11.78 8.24 -3.13
N LYS A 45 11.17 8.57 -4.26
CA LYS A 45 10.74 9.93 -4.60
C LYS A 45 9.29 10.23 -4.20
N VAL A 46 8.56 9.24 -3.73
CA VAL A 46 7.20 9.39 -3.24
C VAL A 46 7.24 9.44 -1.72
N ASP A 47 7.04 10.61 -1.13
CA ASP A 47 7.30 10.91 0.29
C ASP A 47 6.76 9.86 1.27
N PHE A 48 5.51 9.43 1.12
CA PHE A 48 4.92 8.46 2.05
C PHE A 48 5.48 7.04 1.87
N LEU A 49 5.84 6.63 0.64
CA LEU A 49 6.47 5.34 0.37
C LEU A 49 7.88 5.31 0.92
N HIS A 50 8.64 6.38 0.68
CA HIS A 50 9.99 6.53 1.21
C HIS A 50 9.99 6.52 2.75
N SER A 51 9.13 7.33 3.37
CA SER A 51 9.07 7.47 4.83
C SER A 51 8.67 6.17 5.53
N ALA A 52 7.83 5.35 4.92
CA ALA A 52 7.41 4.05 5.44
C ALA A 52 8.29 2.89 4.93
N ASN A 53 9.33 3.19 4.14
CA ASN A 53 10.20 2.20 3.50
C ASN A 53 9.41 1.11 2.75
N LEU A 54 8.43 1.57 1.94
CA LEU A 54 7.58 0.70 1.13
C LEU A 54 8.14 0.58 -0.28
N ASP A 55 8.54 -0.64 -0.63
CA ASP A 55 8.76 -1.07 -2.01
C ASP A 55 7.48 -1.69 -2.59
N PHE A 56 7.56 -2.18 -3.82
CA PHE A 56 6.43 -2.85 -4.48
C PHE A 56 5.92 -4.05 -3.66
N SER A 57 6.82 -4.87 -3.14
CA SER A 57 6.46 -6.10 -2.41
C SER A 57 5.76 -5.78 -1.09
N ALA A 58 6.23 -4.77 -0.36
CA ALA A 58 5.61 -4.32 0.87
C ALA A 58 4.23 -3.69 0.61
N LEU A 59 4.12 -2.87 -0.45
CA LEU A 59 2.84 -2.28 -0.86
C LEU A 59 1.85 -3.36 -1.30
N GLU A 60 2.29 -4.35 -2.07
CA GLU A 60 1.48 -5.49 -2.48
C GLU A 60 0.97 -6.26 -1.26
N ALA A 61 1.84 -6.57 -0.30
CA ALA A 61 1.46 -7.26 0.92
C ALA A 61 0.41 -6.49 1.73
N LEU A 62 0.51 -5.17 1.82
CA LEU A 62 -0.52 -4.32 2.45
C LEU A 62 -1.88 -4.49 1.75
N PHE A 63 -1.94 -4.45 0.43
CA PHE A 63 -3.20 -4.64 -0.31
C PHE A 63 -3.74 -6.07 -0.21
N TRP A 64 -2.86 -7.07 -0.07
CA TRP A 64 -3.25 -8.48 0.02
C TRP A 64 -3.49 -8.99 1.44
N ASN A 65 -3.45 -8.10 2.46
CA ASN A 65 -3.62 -8.48 3.87
C ASN A 65 -2.55 -9.49 4.32
N GLU A 66 -1.29 -9.22 4.00
CA GLU A 66 -0.18 -10.13 4.28
C GLU A 66 0.89 -9.47 5.16
N VAL A 67 1.54 -10.27 5.98
CA VAL A 67 2.76 -9.88 6.70
C VAL A 67 3.92 -9.80 5.71
N PHE A 68 4.77 -8.79 5.81
CA PHE A 68 5.95 -8.64 4.96
C PHE A 68 7.20 -8.29 5.78
N TYR A 69 8.35 -8.60 5.22
CA TYR A 69 9.65 -8.16 5.72
C TYR A 69 10.23 -7.12 4.74
N PRO A 70 10.64 -5.91 5.21
CA PRO A 70 11.12 -4.86 4.32
C PRO A 70 12.39 -5.30 3.57
N GLY A 71 12.35 -5.24 2.23
CA GLY A 71 13.46 -5.55 1.36
C GLY A 71 13.86 -7.03 1.25
N ALA A 72 13.05 -7.97 1.79
CA ALA A 72 13.33 -9.40 1.71
C ALA A 72 12.07 -10.27 1.71
N ASP A 73 12.21 -11.52 1.26
CA ASP A 73 11.14 -12.51 1.38
C ASP A 73 10.90 -12.85 2.87
N VAL A 74 9.68 -12.59 3.34
CA VAL A 74 9.24 -12.85 4.71
C VAL A 74 9.48 -14.29 5.15
N ARG A 75 9.36 -15.26 4.25
CA ARG A 75 9.54 -16.69 4.55
C ARG A 75 10.94 -17.01 5.07
N ASN A 76 11.94 -16.24 4.65
CA ASN A 76 13.33 -16.38 5.08
C ASN A 76 13.66 -15.57 6.33
N LYS A 77 12.69 -14.82 6.87
CA LYS A 77 12.86 -13.85 7.94
C LYS A 77 11.91 -14.06 9.13
N VAL A 78 11.19 -15.16 9.16
CA VAL A 78 10.19 -15.46 10.20
C VAL A 78 10.77 -15.39 11.63
N ALA A 79 12.00 -15.84 11.82
CA ALA A 79 12.68 -15.84 13.12
C ALA A 79 13.02 -14.43 13.65
N GLU A 80 12.93 -13.41 12.81
CA GLU A 80 13.23 -12.02 13.22
C GLU A 80 12.02 -11.31 13.84
N TYR A 81 10.84 -11.94 13.80
CA TYR A 81 9.64 -11.40 14.44
C TYR A 81 9.54 -11.84 15.90
N THR A 82 9.22 -10.90 16.76
CA THR A 82 8.73 -11.20 18.11
C THR A 82 7.24 -11.41 18.07
N VAL A 83 6.76 -12.47 18.69
CA VAL A 83 5.34 -12.82 18.74
C VAL A 83 4.83 -12.68 20.16
N SER A 84 3.73 -11.97 20.35
CA SER A 84 3.08 -11.81 21.66
C SER A 84 1.58 -11.90 21.56
N SER A 85 0.93 -12.34 22.65
CA SER A 85 -0.54 -12.38 22.75
C SER A 85 -1.09 -10.99 23.08
N ALA A 86 -2.18 -10.60 22.41
CA ALA A 86 -2.88 -9.35 22.62
C ALA A 86 -4.41 -9.60 22.70
N GLY A 87 -4.83 -10.37 23.69
CA GLY A 87 -6.24 -10.78 23.85
C GLY A 87 -6.67 -11.74 22.75
N ALA A 88 -7.68 -11.36 21.97
CA ALA A 88 -8.14 -12.13 20.80
C ALA A 88 -7.23 -11.99 19.56
N HIS A 89 -6.13 -11.24 19.71
CA HIS A 89 -5.17 -10.99 18.64
C HIS A 89 -3.80 -11.54 18.99
N THR A 90 -3.01 -11.73 17.94
CA THR A 90 -1.58 -12.03 18.03
C THR A 90 -0.82 -10.87 17.38
N LEU A 91 0.13 -10.31 18.11
CA LEU A 91 0.98 -9.23 17.62
C LEU A 91 2.33 -9.80 17.17
N LEU A 92 2.66 -9.56 15.90
CA LEU A 92 4.00 -9.78 15.36
C LEU A 92 4.70 -8.42 15.27
N SER A 93 5.90 -8.33 15.83
CA SER A 93 6.68 -7.08 15.84
C SER A 93 8.07 -7.33 15.28
N LEU A 94 8.49 -6.45 14.37
CA LEU A 94 9.84 -6.40 13.83
C LEU A 94 10.50 -5.11 14.34
N THR A 95 11.32 -5.22 15.37
CA THR A 95 12.00 -4.08 15.99
C THR A 95 13.50 -4.03 15.67
N SER A 96 14.01 -5.05 14.96
CA SER A 96 15.41 -5.13 14.51
C SER A 96 15.76 -4.19 13.37
N ALA A 97 14.77 -3.68 12.62
CA ALA A 97 15.00 -2.70 11.58
C ALA A 97 15.57 -1.39 12.17
N PRO A 98 16.54 -0.73 11.49
CA PRO A 98 17.33 0.33 12.11
C PRO A 98 16.54 1.63 12.37
N VAL A 99 15.55 1.95 11.54
CA VAL A 99 14.88 3.27 11.51
C VAL A 99 13.41 3.18 11.83
N LEU A 100 12.75 2.09 11.47
CA LEU A 100 11.31 1.89 11.58
C LEU A 100 10.98 0.67 12.44
N ASP A 101 9.87 0.74 13.17
CA ASP A 101 9.22 -0.39 13.80
C ASP A 101 8.03 -0.85 12.93
N TYR A 102 7.92 -2.15 12.72
CA TYR A 102 6.80 -2.76 12.02
C TYR A 102 6.01 -3.63 12.97
N SER A 103 4.71 -3.46 13.00
CA SER A 103 3.82 -4.29 13.80
C SER A 103 2.62 -4.75 12.98
N PHE A 104 2.30 -6.02 13.13
CA PHE A 104 1.21 -6.70 12.44
C PHE A 104 0.32 -7.34 13.48
N LEU A 105 -0.87 -6.81 13.66
CA LEU A 105 -1.87 -7.34 14.57
C LEU A 105 -2.77 -8.28 13.79
N THR A 106 -2.76 -9.57 14.12
CA THR A 106 -3.62 -10.58 13.49
C THR A 106 -4.73 -11.00 14.43
N ILE A 107 -5.88 -11.34 13.88
CA ILE A 107 -6.95 -12.05 14.58
C ILE A 107 -6.46 -13.48 14.82
N THR A 108 -6.25 -13.87 16.08
CA THR A 108 -5.60 -15.14 16.44
C THR A 108 -6.28 -16.37 15.81
N GLU A 109 -7.63 -16.40 15.81
CA GLU A 109 -8.41 -17.52 15.30
C GLU A 109 -8.25 -17.73 13.78
N SER A 110 -8.17 -16.65 13.00
CA SER A 110 -8.18 -16.69 11.53
C SER A 110 -6.83 -16.41 10.89
N ALA A 111 -5.87 -15.92 11.66
CA ALA A 111 -4.57 -15.40 11.20
C ALA A 111 -4.67 -14.24 10.17
N LEU A 112 -5.86 -13.65 9.99
CA LEU A 112 -6.04 -12.47 9.14
C LEU A 112 -5.50 -11.23 9.83
N LEU A 113 -4.85 -10.35 9.09
CA LEU A 113 -4.41 -9.05 9.61
C LEU A 113 -5.62 -8.17 9.91
N ASP A 114 -5.69 -7.68 11.14
CA ASP A 114 -6.60 -6.63 11.58
C ASP A 114 -5.97 -5.25 11.36
N ARG A 115 -4.65 -5.15 11.62
CA ARG A 115 -3.91 -3.90 11.47
C ARG A 115 -2.45 -4.14 11.15
N THR A 116 -1.89 -3.29 10.28
CA THR A 116 -0.45 -3.12 10.10
C THR A 116 -0.08 -1.69 10.51
N THR A 117 0.98 -1.54 11.29
CA THR A 117 1.53 -0.22 11.65
C THR A 117 3.03 -0.19 11.37
N ILE A 118 3.47 0.86 10.71
CA ILE A 118 4.88 1.17 10.47
C ILE A 118 5.13 2.54 11.09
N SER A 119 6.04 2.65 12.03
CA SER A 119 6.29 3.90 12.75
C SER A 119 7.78 4.21 12.84
N SER A 120 8.11 5.50 12.83
CA SER A 120 9.47 5.95 13.02
C SER A 120 9.95 5.66 14.45
N LYS A 121 11.19 5.18 14.58
CA LYS A 121 11.88 5.05 15.88
C LYS A 121 12.38 6.38 16.42
N ASN A 122 12.46 7.39 15.56
CA ASN A 122 12.84 8.73 15.99
C ASN A 122 11.67 9.39 16.75
N ILE A 123 11.84 9.63 18.04
CA ILE A 123 10.82 10.23 18.92
C ILE A 123 10.40 11.64 18.43
N ALA A 124 11.30 12.37 17.76
CA ALA A 124 10.99 13.68 17.18
C ALA A 124 10.20 13.58 15.88
N ASP A 125 10.30 12.46 15.18
CA ASP A 125 9.55 12.15 13.97
C ASP A 125 8.39 11.23 14.32
N LYS A 126 7.19 11.80 14.40
CA LYS A 126 5.96 11.06 14.73
C LYS A 126 5.31 10.43 13.49
N SER A 127 6.08 10.22 12.43
CA SER A 127 5.53 9.62 11.22
C SER A 127 5.11 8.16 11.45
N ALA A 128 3.92 7.83 10.99
CA ALA A 128 3.39 6.49 11.04
C ALA A 128 2.46 6.23 9.84
N LEU A 129 2.60 5.04 9.26
CA LEU A 129 1.62 4.49 8.34
C LEU A 129 0.82 3.42 9.09
N THR A 130 -0.51 3.53 9.03
CA THR A 130 -1.42 2.53 9.59
C THR A 130 -2.34 2.03 8.49
N CYS A 131 -2.45 0.70 8.39
CA CYS A 131 -3.42 0.04 7.52
C CYS A 131 -4.36 -0.79 8.41
N ILE A 132 -5.66 -0.50 8.34
CA ILE A 132 -6.71 -1.20 9.09
C ILE A 132 -7.56 -1.98 8.10
N TYR A 133 -7.86 -3.23 8.45
CA TYR A 133 -8.62 -4.14 7.62
C TYR A 133 -9.92 -4.54 8.31
N GLY A 134 -10.98 -4.66 7.54
CA GLY A 134 -12.29 -5.03 8.10
C GLY A 134 -13.22 -5.66 7.09
N ASN A 135 -14.40 -6.06 7.59
CA ASN A 135 -15.47 -6.59 6.77
C ASN A 135 -15.01 -7.74 5.86
N PHE A 136 -14.36 -8.75 6.46
CA PHE A 136 -13.81 -9.90 5.73
C PHE A 136 -14.93 -10.70 5.05
N VAL A 137 -14.83 -10.83 3.74
CA VAL A 137 -15.76 -11.60 2.90
C VAL A 137 -15.06 -12.82 2.30
N LYS A 138 -15.85 -13.83 1.94
CA LYS A 138 -15.32 -14.99 1.23
C LYS A 138 -14.83 -14.56 -0.16
N PHE A 139 -13.60 -14.89 -0.48
CA PHE A 139 -13.00 -14.61 -1.77
C PHE A 139 -12.05 -15.76 -2.15
N ASP A 140 -12.29 -16.35 -3.32
CA ASP A 140 -11.59 -17.56 -3.76
C ASP A 140 -11.63 -18.68 -2.70
N SER A 141 -10.52 -19.23 -2.31
CA SER A 141 -10.38 -20.26 -1.28
C SER A 141 -10.29 -19.74 0.16
N GLY A 142 -10.25 -18.40 0.36
CA GLY A 142 -10.04 -17.78 1.66
C GLY A 142 -11.02 -16.65 1.99
N LYS A 143 -10.54 -15.72 2.81
CA LYS A 143 -11.22 -14.46 3.15
C LYS A 143 -10.36 -13.30 2.75
N PHE A 144 -11.01 -12.21 2.32
CA PHE A 144 -10.37 -10.97 1.93
C PHE A 144 -11.07 -9.78 2.60
N PRO A 145 -10.34 -8.74 3.05
CA PRO A 145 -10.98 -7.56 3.62
C PRO A 145 -11.73 -6.78 2.53
N SER A 146 -13.00 -6.49 2.75
CA SER A 146 -13.75 -5.59 1.88
C SER A 146 -13.70 -4.13 2.34
N SER A 147 -13.07 -3.87 3.48
CA SER A 147 -12.76 -2.52 3.98
C SER A 147 -11.27 -2.44 4.28
N ILE A 148 -10.59 -1.47 3.68
CA ILE A 148 -9.17 -1.20 3.91
C ILE A 148 -9.01 0.31 4.08
N THR A 149 -8.52 0.73 5.25
CA THR A 149 -8.18 2.14 5.52
C THR A 149 -6.67 2.26 5.67
N ILE A 150 -6.03 3.05 4.82
CA ILE A 150 -4.61 3.37 4.90
C ILE A 150 -4.47 4.83 5.31
N THR A 151 -3.74 5.09 6.38
CA THR A 151 -3.48 6.44 6.87
C THR A 151 -1.98 6.63 7.04
N PHE A 152 -1.45 7.69 6.48
CA PHE A 152 -0.11 8.17 6.76
C PHE A 152 -0.21 9.47 7.55
N ALA A 153 0.34 9.48 8.74
CA ALA A 153 0.46 10.65 9.61
C ALA A 153 1.94 10.99 9.77
N GLY A 154 2.27 12.26 9.75
CA GLY A 154 3.66 12.75 9.85
C GLY A 154 4.16 13.38 8.55
N GLY A 155 5.33 14.04 8.65
CA GLY A 155 5.84 14.84 7.53
C GLY A 155 5.07 16.14 7.32
N LYS A 156 5.03 16.63 6.08
CA LYS A 156 4.38 17.91 5.74
C LYS A 156 2.87 17.83 5.62
N GLN A 157 2.35 16.65 5.32
CA GLN A 157 0.91 16.43 5.10
C GLN A 157 0.50 15.05 5.59
N ASN A 158 -0.67 14.97 6.21
CA ASN A 158 -1.33 13.70 6.46
C ASN A 158 -2.11 13.30 5.21
N CYS A 159 -2.03 12.04 4.84
CA CYS A 159 -2.83 11.50 3.75
C CYS A 159 -3.54 10.20 4.18
N GLY A 160 -4.67 9.92 3.55
CA GLY A 160 -5.44 8.72 3.82
C GLY A 160 -6.18 8.22 2.60
N LEU A 161 -6.44 6.93 2.59
CA LEU A 161 -7.21 6.23 1.58
C LEU A 161 -8.17 5.27 2.26
N ASP A 162 -9.47 5.51 2.12
CA ASP A 162 -10.52 4.60 2.57
C ASP A 162 -11.10 3.85 1.38
N MET A 163 -11.02 2.53 1.43
CA MET A 163 -11.53 1.66 0.38
C MET A 163 -12.66 0.78 0.92
N ALA A 164 -13.83 0.88 0.30
CA ALA A 164 -14.94 -0.05 0.47
C ALA A 164 -15.09 -0.84 -0.84
N LEU A 165 -14.66 -2.10 -0.82
CA LEU A 165 -14.63 -2.97 -2.00
C LEU A 165 -16.00 -3.62 -2.18
N SER A 166 -16.75 -3.19 -3.18
CA SER A 166 -18.09 -3.70 -3.48
C SER A 166 -18.07 -4.96 -4.36
N SER A 167 -16.97 -5.21 -5.07
CA SER A 167 -16.81 -6.38 -5.93
C SER A 167 -15.34 -6.81 -5.95
N LEU A 168 -15.13 -8.12 -5.87
CA LEU A 168 -13.82 -8.75 -5.97
C LEU A 168 -13.86 -9.75 -7.14
N SER A 169 -12.80 -9.79 -7.93
CA SER A 169 -12.69 -10.70 -9.07
C SER A 169 -11.27 -11.25 -9.19
N THR A 170 -11.16 -12.51 -9.60
CA THR A 170 -9.88 -13.16 -9.97
C THR A 170 -9.62 -13.11 -11.47
N SER A 171 -10.46 -12.40 -12.24
CA SER A 171 -10.27 -12.26 -13.69
C SER A 171 -8.94 -11.57 -14.00
N SER A 172 -8.18 -12.16 -14.92
CA SER A 172 -6.95 -11.58 -15.49
C SER A 172 -7.21 -10.84 -16.81
N ASP A 173 -8.47 -10.76 -17.24
CA ASP A 173 -8.86 -10.11 -18.50
C ASP A 173 -9.00 -8.59 -18.31
N TRP A 174 -7.87 -7.93 -18.09
CA TRP A 174 -7.78 -6.48 -17.99
C TRP A 174 -6.41 -5.99 -18.45
N ASN A 175 -6.34 -4.73 -18.89
CA ASN A 175 -5.08 -4.14 -19.32
C ASN A 175 -4.22 -3.77 -18.09
N SER A 176 -3.23 -4.59 -17.78
CA SER A 176 -2.36 -4.45 -16.61
C SER A 176 -1.31 -3.35 -16.76
N ARG A 177 -1.21 -2.69 -17.91
CA ARG A 177 -0.27 -1.58 -18.13
C ARG A 177 -0.96 -0.37 -18.72
N THR A 178 -0.59 0.80 -18.22
CA THR A 178 -1.08 2.07 -18.72
C THR A 178 -0.35 2.48 -19.99
N THR A 179 -1.09 2.65 -21.07
CA THR A 179 -0.59 3.27 -22.29
C THR A 179 -0.96 4.74 -22.31
N LEU A 180 0.04 5.60 -22.44
CA LEU A 180 -0.13 7.04 -22.53
C LEU A 180 -0.06 7.48 -23.99
N SER A 181 -1.00 8.34 -24.42
CA SER A 181 -0.92 8.94 -25.75
C SER A 181 0.12 10.06 -25.80
N PRO A 182 0.64 10.42 -26.98
CA PRO A 182 1.65 11.49 -27.13
C PRO A 182 1.25 12.87 -26.62
N LYS A 183 -0.05 13.08 -26.36
CA LYS A 183 -0.55 14.35 -25.80
C LYS A 183 -0.20 14.55 -24.32
N TYR A 184 0.14 13.46 -23.60
CA TYR A 184 0.50 13.56 -22.20
C TYR A 184 1.91 14.12 -22.05
N LYS A 185 2.05 15.06 -21.10
CA LYS A 185 3.35 15.66 -20.75
C LYS A 185 3.89 15.04 -19.48
N GLU A 186 5.14 14.63 -19.53
CA GLU A 186 5.86 14.20 -18.34
C GLU A 186 6.15 15.40 -17.44
N MET A 187 5.95 15.21 -16.14
CA MET A 187 6.18 16.21 -15.12
C MET A 187 7.14 15.65 -14.05
N ASP A 188 7.86 16.51 -13.39
CA ASP A 188 8.64 16.12 -12.22
C ASP A 188 7.73 15.70 -11.06
N ALA A 189 8.16 14.70 -10.28
CA ALA A 189 7.41 14.20 -9.14
C ALA A 189 7.04 15.32 -8.15
N GLU A 190 7.96 16.26 -7.92
CA GLU A 190 7.75 17.40 -7.02
C GLU A 190 6.62 18.33 -7.46
N SER A 191 6.31 18.39 -8.76
CA SER A 191 5.32 19.31 -9.30
C SER A 191 3.87 18.84 -9.16
N ILE A 192 3.64 17.52 -8.98
CA ILE A 192 2.31 16.93 -8.82
C ILE A 192 2.03 16.55 -7.37
N LEU A 193 3.06 16.12 -6.62
CA LEU A 193 2.90 15.62 -5.25
C LEU A 193 2.93 16.74 -4.18
N LYS A 194 3.27 17.98 -4.56
CA LYS A 194 3.33 19.15 -3.64
C LYS A 194 2.11 20.08 -3.68
N ASN A 195 1.09 19.79 -4.47
CA ASN A 195 -0.13 20.59 -4.55
C ASN A 195 -1.30 19.98 -3.78
#